data_8d83aa70ae19687e394dd8609d02f9cb
#
_entry.id   8d83aa70ae19687e394dd8609d02f9cb
#
_cell.length_a   1.000
_cell.length_b   1.000
_cell.length_c   1.000
_cell.angle_alpha   90.00
_cell.angle_beta   90.00
_cell.angle_gamma   90.00
#
_symmetry.space_group_name_H-M   'P 1'
#
loop_
_entity.id
_entity.type
_entity.pdbx_description
1 polymer ?
#
loop_
_entity_poly.entity_id
_entity_poly.type
_entity_poly.pdbx_seq_one_letter_code
_entity_poly.pdbx_strand_id
1 'polypeptide(L)'
;MKKLAPATKYQFKIRACKQDDKKTNNNHYGKYSGVVTATTKKSDKITQADIDAMKAELTAYSREKATYIKEHYTEFWKYGIDYNTVEEYFLRKEGKAKPSDLGYDRVDTIEFTEGQSMLSDFKKIYMDYIDYEYEERNDVYYVVYVEACPNGLDVNPNPCWAVYLLY
;
A
#
# COMPACT_ATOMS: atom_id res chain seq x y z
N MET A 1 23.17 17.06 -10.70
CA MET A 1 23.55 15.64 -10.55
C MET A 1 22.32 14.81 -10.90
N LYS A 2 22.39 13.82 -11.80
CA LYS A 2 21.26 12.93 -12.07
C LYS A 2 21.14 11.96 -10.88
N LYS A 3 19.93 11.77 -10.34
CA LYS A 3 19.67 10.77 -9.31
C LYS A 3 19.83 9.37 -9.91
N LEU A 4 20.43 8.44 -9.18
CA LEU A 4 20.53 7.04 -9.56
C LEU A 4 19.16 6.37 -9.40
N ALA A 5 18.80 5.46 -10.32
CA ALA A 5 17.56 4.70 -10.22
C ALA A 5 17.64 3.70 -9.04
N PRO A 6 16.52 3.45 -8.32
CA PRO A 6 16.46 2.45 -7.24
C PRO A 6 16.68 1.02 -7.78
N ALA A 7 17.08 0.11 -6.91
CA ALA A 7 17.30 -1.32 -7.18
C ALA A 7 18.14 -1.61 -8.46
N THR A 8 18.99 -0.68 -8.83
CA THR A 8 19.75 -0.72 -10.09
C THR A 8 21.22 -1.00 -9.82
N LYS A 9 21.79 -1.93 -10.58
CA LYS A 9 23.21 -2.27 -10.53
C LYS A 9 24.01 -1.28 -11.37
N TYR A 10 24.95 -0.60 -10.73
CA TYR A 10 25.86 0.35 -11.37
C TYR A 10 27.29 -0.15 -11.33
N GLN A 11 28.04 0.16 -12.37
CA GLN A 11 29.49 -0.07 -12.45
C GLN A 11 30.23 1.26 -12.42
N PHE A 12 31.25 1.34 -11.59
CA PHE A 12 32.07 2.54 -11.41
C PHE A 12 33.51 2.25 -11.75
N LYS A 13 34.13 3.22 -12.40
CA LYS A 13 35.59 3.29 -12.61
C LYS A 13 36.05 4.71 -12.29
N ILE A 14 37.17 4.84 -11.64
CA ILE A 14 37.79 6.13 -11.36
C ILE A 14 39.11 6.22 -12.09
N ARG A 15 39.54 7.44 -12.41
CA ARG A 15 40.85 7.75 -12.93
C ARG A 15 41.35 9.06 -12.35
N ALA A 16 42.66 9.20 -12.19
CA ALA A 16 43.25 10.46 -11.83
C ALA A 16 43.09 11.45 -12.99
N CYS A 17 42.88 12.70 -12.65
CA CYS A 17 42.84 13.81 -13.59
C CYS A 17 43.79 14.91 -13.05
N LYS A 18 44.76 15.30 -13.84
CA LYS A 18 45.60 16.49 -13.58
C LYS A 18 45.13 17.58 -14.53
N GLN A 19 44.67 18.68 -13.98
CA GLN A 19 44.32 19.87 -14.74
C GLN A 19 45.55 20.77 -14.87
N ASP A 20 45.78 21.30 -16.06
CA ASP A 20 46.88 22.22 -16.30
C ASP A 20 46.44 23.64 -15.90
N ASP A 21 47.18 24.26 -14.99
CA ASP A 21 46.81 25.55 -14.34
C ASP A 21 46.72 26.74 -15.32
N LYS A 22 47.12 26.58 -16.55
CA LYS A 22 47.25 27.68 -17.52
C LYS A 22 46.30 27.66 -18.71
N LYS A 23 45.55 26.58 -18.96
CA LYS A 23 44.55 26.53 -20.04
C LYS A 23 43.47 25.50 -19.75
N THR A 24 42.27 25.93 -19.77
CA THR A 24 41.05 25.25 -19.31
C THR A 24 40.65 23.97 -20.05
N ASN A 25 41.39 23.50 -21.02
CA ASN A 25 40.97 22.36 -21.87
C ASN A 25 41.97 21.20 -21.98
N ASN A 26 43.13 21.24 -21.33
CA ASN A 26 44.12 20.15 -21.37
C ASN A 26 44.09 19.35 -20.05
N ASN A 27 43.12 18.45 -19.93
CA ASN A 27 43.07 17.49 -18.82
C ASN A 27 43.92 16.25 -19.15
N HIS A 28 44.91 15.96 -18.30
CA HIS A 28 45.69 14.74 -18.39
C HIS A 28 45.04 13.67 -17.51
N TYR A 29 44.70 12.57 -18.11
CA TYR A 29 43.99 11.48 -17.43
C TYR A 29 44.88 10.27 -17.24
N GLY A 30 44.92 9.74 -16.02
CA GLY A 30 45.53 8.47 -15.71
C GLY A 30 44.71 7.28 -16.23
N LYS A 31 45.23 6.07 -16.03
CA LYS A 31 44.52 4.83 -16.32
C LYS A 31 43.28 4.72 -15.40
N TYR A 32 42.25 4.11 -15.92
CA TYR A 32 41.07 3.76 -15.08
C TYR A 32 41.43 2.70 -14.04
N SER A 33 40.82 2.79 -12.90
CA SER A 33 40.80 1.72 -11.88
C SER A 33 40.12 0.44 -12.41
N GLY A 34 40.23 -0.63 -11.67
CA GLY A 34 39.32 -1.77 -11.81
C GLY A 34 37.86 -1.33 -11.69
N VAL A 35 36.96 -2.19 -12.17
CA VAL A 35 35.52 -1.98 -12.07
C VAL A 35 35.05 -2.30 -10.63
N VAL A 36 34.33 -1.37 -10.00
CA VAL A 36 33.61 -1.59 -8.76
C VAL A 36 32.10 -1.62 -9.09
N THR A 37 31.41 -2.59 -8.58
CA THR A 37 29.96 -2.72 -8.77
C THR A 37 29.24 -2.41 -7.48
N ALA A 38 28.18 -1.61 -7.54
CA ALA A 38 27.27 -1.37 -6.43
C ALA A 38 25.82 -1.40 -6.94
N THR A 39 24.92 -1.85 -6.08
CA THR A 39 23.48 -1.83 -6.37
C THR A 39 22.83 -0.80 -5.44
N THR A 40 22.03 0.09 -6.00
CA THR A 40 21.25 1.03 -5.20
C THR A 40 20.17 0.29 -4.42
N LYS A 41 19.81 0.81 -3.25
CA LYS A 41 18.69 0.29 -2.45
C LYS A 41 17.37 0.35 -3.25
N LYS A 42 16.44 -0.55 -2.95
CA LYS A 42 15.07 -0.41 -3.43
C LYS A 42 14.48 0.93 -2.95
N SER A 43 13.54 1.47 -3.71
CA SER A 43 12.72 2.57 -3.21
C SER A 43 11.92 2.05 -2.02
N ASP A 44 11.88 2.81 -0.96
CA ASP A 44 11.02 2.56 0.19
C ASP A 44 9.63 3.20 0.00
N LYS A 45 9.43 3.91 -1.09
CA LYS A 45 8.15 4.57 -1.36
C LYS A 45 7.05 3.56 -1.63
N ILE A 46 5.90 3.82 -1.05
CA ILE A 46 4.64 3.15 -1.40
C ILE A 46 4.23 3.57 -2.81
N THR A 47 3.80 2.61 -3.60
CA THR A 47 3.29 2.84 -4.97
C THR A 47 1.80 2.51 -5.02
N GLN A 48 1.11 2.95 -6.08
CA GLN A 48 -0.29 2.57 -6.30
C GLN A 48 -0.47 1.04 -6.36
N ALA A 49 0.48 0.33 -6.96
CA ALA A 49 0.44 -1.13 -7.01
C ALA A 49 0.51 -1.78 -5.62
N ASP A 50 1.27 -1.19 -4.69
CA ASP A 50 1.33 -1.67 -3.30
C ASP A 50 -0.01 -1.44 -2.59
N ILE A 51 -0.65 -0.32 -2.84
CA ILE A 51 -1.99 0.02 -2.32
C ILE A 51 -3.05 -0.93 -2.87
N ASP A 52 -3.04 -1.19 -4.18
CA ASP A 52 -3.98 -2.12 -4.83
C ASP A 52 -3.81 -3.54 -4.28
N ALA A 53 -2.56 -3.97 -4.07
CA ALA A 53 -2.26 -5.27 -3.45
C ALA A 53 -2.75 -5.33 -1.99
N MET A 54 -2.55 -4.27 -1.20
CA MET A 54 -3.06 -4.16 0.17
C MET A 54 -4.58 -4.26 0.20
N LYS A 55 -5.27 -3.51 -0.66
CA LYS A 55 -6.73 -3.56 -0.78
C LYS A 55 -7.22 -4.98 -1.07
N ALA A 56 -6.62 -5.66 -2.04
CA ALA A 56 -6.98 -7.02 -2.40
C ALA A 56 -6.74 -8.00 -1.25
N GLU A 57 -5.60 -7.88 -0.55
CA GLU A 57 -5.24 -8.72 0.59
C GLU A 57 -6.22 -8.55 1.75
N LEU A 58 -6.54 -7.32 2.14
CA LEU A 58 -7.47 -7.03 3.24
C LEU A 58 -8.91 -7.46 2.89
N THR A 59 -9.35 -7.26 1.65
CA THR A 59 -10.68 -7.72 1.19
C THR A 59 -10.76 -9.25 1.20
N ALA A 60 -9.71 -9.94 0.75
CA ALA A 60 -9.65 -11.40 0.79
C ALA A 60 -9.63 -11.93 2.23
N TYR A 61 -8.89 -11.29 3.12
CA TYR A 61 -8.86 -11.62 4.54
C TYR A 61 -10.25 -11.50 5.19
N SER A 62 -10.94 -10.38 4.96
CA SER A 62 -12.29 -10.17 5.46
C SER A 62 -13.28 -11.22 4.92
N ARG A 63 -13.16 -11.58 3.64
CA ARG A 63 -13.99 -12.61 3.00
C ARG A 63 -13.74 -14.00 3.60
N GLU A 64 -12.49 -14.36 3.84
CA GLU A 64 -12.11 -15.62 4.47
C GLU A 64 -12.67 -15.70 5.89
N LYS A 65 -12.53 -14.64 6.69
CA LYS A 65 -13.08 -14.55 8.03
C LYS A 65 -14.60 -14.70 8.04
N ALA A 66 -15.30 -13.99 7.15
CA ALA A 66 -16.75 -14.08 6.99
C ALA A 66 -17.19 -15.49 6.62
N THR A 67 -16.47 -16.17 5.73
CA THR A 67 -16.76 -17.55 5.35
C THR A 67 -16.58 -18.50 6.52
N TYR A 68 -15.48 -18.36 7.24
CA TYR A 68 -15.22 -19.16 8.45
C TYR A 68 -16.33 -19.02 9.48
N ILE A 69 -16.75 -17.80 9.80
CA ILE A 69 -17.82 -17.52 10.76
C ILE A 69 -19.13 -18.14 10.29
N LYS A 70 -19.48 -17.98 9.01
CA LYS A 70 -20.69 -18.59 8.44
C LYS A 70 -20.71 -20.10 8.62
N GLU A 71 -19.60 -20.78 8.43
CA GLU A 71 -19.50 -22.23 8.52
C GLU A 71 -19.55 -22.75 9.97
N HIS A 72 -19.01 -21.99 10.90
CA HIS A 72 -18.83 -22.42 12.29
C HIS A 72 -19.86 -21.84 13.26
N TYR A 73 -20.44 -20.71 12.95
CA TYR A 73 -21.32 -19.95 13.83
C TYR A 73 -22.61 -19.54 13.10
N THR A 74 -23.48 -20.49 12.83
CA THR A 74 -24.75 -20.26 12.11
C THR A 74 -25.67 -19.23 12.76
N GLU A 75 -25.49 -18.96 14.05
CA GLU A 75 -26.27 -17.97 14.79
C GLU A 75 -25.94 -16.53 14.43
N PHE A 76 -24.75 -16.26 13.94
CA PHE A 76 -24.28 -14.93 13.55
C PHE A 76 -25.07 -14.32 12.38
N TRP A 77 -25.64 -15.16 11.54
CA TRP A 77 -26.32 -14.71 10.33
C TRP A 77 -27.80 -14.33 10.56
N LYS A 78 -28.26 -14.33 11.80
CA LYS A 78 -29.66 -14.03 12.13
C LYS A 78 -30.05 -12.57 11.89
N TYR A 79 -29.11 -11.65 11.83
CA TYR A 79 -29.41 -10.25 12.06
C TYR A 79 -29.25 -9.32 10.88
N GLY A 80 -28.89 -9.74 9.69
CA GLY A 80 -28.79 -8.67 8.77
C GLY A 80 -28.58 -8.91 7.30
N ILE A 81 -28.18 -10.08 6.87
CA ILE A 81 -27.83 -10.22 5.45
C ILE A 81 -28.64 -11.35 4.83
N ASP A 82 -29.61 -10.95 4.05
CA ASP A 82 -30.41 -11.83 3.19
C ASP A 82 -29.61 -12.22 1.94
N TYR A 83 -28.39 -12.75 2.15
CA TYR A 83 -27.53 -13.23 1.07
C TYR A 83 -27.29 -14.72 1.18
N ASN A 84 -27.46 -15.41 0.06
CA ASN A 84 -27.30 -16.86 0.01
C ASN A 84 -25.87 -17.33 0.25
N THR A 85 -24.88 -16.49 -0.12
CA THR A 85 -23.46 -16.81 0.07
C THR A 85 -22.64 -15.56 0.44
N VAL A 86 -21.52 -15.77 1.15
CA VAL A 86 -20.54 -14.73 1.43
C VAL A 86 -20.00 -14.12 0.14
N GLU A 87 -19.76 -14.95 -0.86
CA GLU A 87 -19.26 -14.51 -2.17
C GLU A 87 -20.21 -13.55 -2.86
N GLU A 88 -21.51 -13.87 -2.87
CA GLU A 88 -22.55 -13.00 -3.44
C GLU A 88 -22.60 -11.63 -2.73
N TYR A 89 -22.46 -11.64 -1.41
CA TYR A 89 -22.38 -10.41 -0.63
C TYR A 89 -21.21 -9.54 -1.08
N PHE A 90 -20.00 -10.08 -1.12
CA PHE A 90 -18.81 -9.34 -1.51
C PHE A 90 -18.91 -8.81 -2.95
N LEU A 91 -19.37 -9.61 -3.90
CA LEU A 91 -19.57 -9.17 -5.28
C LEU A 91 -20.54 -7.99 -5.38
N ARG A 92 -21.63 -8.03 -4.61
CA ARG A 92 -22.59 -6.90 -4.59
C ARG A 92 -22.01 -5.65 -3.99
N LYS A 93 -21.22 -5.76 -2.92
CA LYS A 93 -20.58 -4.62 -2.25
C LYS A 93 -19.43 -4.06 -3.08
N GLU A 94 -18.59 -4.89 -3.64
CA GLU A 94 -17.50 -4.47 -4.53
C GLU A 94 -18.02 -3.73 -5.77
N GLY A 95 -19.14 -4.15 -6.33
CA GLY A 95 -19.77 -3.46 -7.47
C GLY A 95 -20.31 -2.06 -7.14
N LYS A 96 -20.43 -1.71 -5.84
CA LYS A 96 -20.92 -0.41 -5.37
C LYS A 96 -19.85 0.36 -4.60
N ALA A 97 -18.61 0.04 -4.77
CA ALA A 97 -17.50 0.32 -3.89
C ALA A 97 -17.12 1.81 -3.75
N LYS A 98 -18.07 2.67 -3.36
CA LYS A 98 -17.78 4.03 -2.91
C LYS A 98 -18.40 4.27 -1.55
N PRO A 99 -17.73 5.01 -0.66
CA PRO A 99 -18.28 5.37 0.65
C PRO A 99 -19.64 6.09 0.57
N SER A 100 -19.88 6.82 -0.54
CA SER A 100 -21.18 7.47 -0.81
C SER A 100 -22.35 6.49 -1.03
N ASP A 101 -22.05 5.28 -1.46
CA ASP A 101 -23.05 4.28 -1.86
C ASP A 101 -23.31 3.25 -0.75
N LEU A 102 -22.40 3.19 0.20
CA LEU A 102 -22.39 2.26 1.33
C LEU A 102 -22.05 3.01 2.62
N GLY A 103 -22.37 2.42 3.76
CA GLY A 103 -21.82 2.87 5.03
C GLY A 103 -20.33 2.53 5.13
N TYR A 104 -19.61 3.22 6.01
CA TYR A 104 -18.26 2.84 6.37
C TYR A 104 -18.06 3.00 7.88
N ASP A 105 -17.32 2.06 8.48
CA ASP A 105 -17.04 2.11 9.92
C ASP A 105 -15.73 2.81 10.24
N ARG A 106 -14.80 2.76 9.30
CA ARG A 106 -13.47 3.29 9.52
C ARG A 106 -12.94 3.96 8.26
N VAL A 107 -12.29 5.08 8.46
CA VAL A 107 -11.44 5.72 7.45
C VAL A 107 -10.09 6.04 8.08
N ASP A 108 -9.03 5.59 7.44
CA ASP A 108 -7.66 5.96 7.78
C ASP A 108 -6.92 6.44 6.55
N THR A 109 -5.77 7.07 6.73
CA THR A 109 -4.98 7.64 5.65
C THR A 109 -3.55 7.12 5.67
N ILE A 110 -2.98 6.92 4.47
CA ILE A 110 -1.56 6.63 4.26
C ILE A 110 -1.00 7.76 3.41
N GLU A 111 -0.08 8.55 3.94
CA GLU A 111 0.50 9.67 3.19
C GLU A 111 1.39 9.19 2.03
N PHE A 112 1.41 9.93 0.92
CA PHE A 112 2.26 9.62 -0.24
C PHE A 112 3.76 9.66 0.06
N THR A 113 4.13 10.25 1.21
CA THR A 113 5.50 10.35 1.69
C THR A 113 5.94 9.18 2.56
N GLU A 114 5.02 8.33 3.00
CA GLU A 114 5.30 7.20 3.88
C GLU A 114 5.99 6.05 3.15
N GLY A 115 6.63 5.18 3.95
CA GLY A 115 7.43 4.06 3.46
C GLY A 115 6.73 2.71 3.60
N GLN A 116 7.35 1.67 3.03
CA GLN A 116 6.83 0.29 3.02
C GLN A 116 6.60 -0.30 4.43
N SER A 117 7.36 0.14 5.44
CA SER A 117 7.14 -0.27 6.83
C SER A 117 5.76 0.16 7.32
N MET A 118 5.38 1.42 7.03
CA MET A 118 4.07 1.94 7.41
C MET A 118 2.93 1.16 6.76
N LEU A 119 3.08 0.77 5.50
CA LEU A 119 2.08 -0.06 4.82
C LEU A 119 1.90 -1.43 5.50
N SER A 120 2.99 -2.03 5.96
CA SER A 120 2.95 -3.30 6.69
C SER A 120 2.23 -3.17 8.04
N ASP A 121 2.55 -2.12 8.79
CA ASP A 121 1.91 -1.85 10.09
C ASP A 121 0.42 -1.54 9.91
N PHE A 122 0.09 -0.77 8.88
CA PHE A 122 -1.28 -0.45 8.52
C PHE A 122 -2.11 -1.69 8.20
N LYS A 123 -1.58 -2.61 7.38
CA LYS A 123 -2.26 -3.88 7.08
C LYS A 123 -2.56 -4.67 8.34
N LYS A 124 -1.60 -4.78 9.24
CA LYS A 124 -1.78 -5.49 10.51
C LYS A 124 -2.89 -4.88 11.35
N ILE A 125 -2.88 -3.56 11.52
CA ILE A 125 -3.91 -2.83 12.28
C ILE A 125 -5.30 -3.09 11.69
N TYR A 126 -5.42 -3.12 10.36
CA TYR A 126 -6.70 -3.37 9.70
C TYR A 126 -7.15 -4.84 9.82
N MET A 127 -6.24 -5.80 9.76
CA MET A 127 -6.57 -7.21 10.02
C MET A 127 -7.05 -7.41 11.46
N ASP A 128 -6.34 -6.85 12.44
CA ASP A 128 -6.73 -6.91 13.85
C ASP A 128 -8.10 -6.24 14.08
N TYR A 129 -8.41 -5.15 13.37
CA TYR A 129 -9.69 -4.48 13.43
C TYR A 129 -10.81 -5.33 12.81
N ILE A 130 -10.58 -5.93 11.65
CA ILE A 130 -11.53 -6.86 11.02
C ILE A 130 -11.83 -8.03 11.95
N ASP A 131 -10.82 -8.61 12.58
CA ASP A 131 -11.00 -9.69 13.55
C ASP A 131 -11.89 -9.26 14.72
N TYR A 132 -11.59 -8.11 15.32
CA TYR A 132 -12.37 -7.55 16.41
C TYR A 132 -13.83 -7.36 16.04
N GLU A 133 -14.11 -6.76 14.89
CA GLU A 133 -15.49 -6.49 14.44
C GLU A 133 -16.26 -7.80 14.20
N TYR A 134 -15.63 -8.79 13.59
CA TYR A 134 -16.27 -10.09 13.38
C TYR A 134 -16.48 -10.89 14.67
N GLU A 135 -15.60 -10.75 15.63
CA GLU A 135 -15.70 -11.48 16.91
C GLU A 135 -16.67 -10.84 17.89
N GLU A 136 -16.72 -9.51 17.93
CA GLU A 136 -17.52 -8.77 18.91
C GLU A 136 -18.87 -8.30 18.39
N ARG A 137 -18.97 -7.96 17.09
CA ARG A 137 -20.19 -7.37 16.49
C ARG A 137 -21.02 -8.30 15.64
N ASN A 138 -20.48 -9.42 15.20
CA ASN A 138 -21.19 -10.57 14.64
C ASN A 138 -21.95 -10.39 13.32
N ASP A 139 -22.01 -9.21 12.71
CA ASP A 139 -22.90 -8.92 11.58
C ASP A 139 -22.30 -8.08 10.47
N VAL A 140 -21.04 -7.69 10.58
CA VAL A 140 -20.42 -6.71 9.68
C VAL A 140 -19.47 -7.37 8.69
N TYR A 141 -19.70 -7.07 7.41
CA TYR A 141 -18.80 -7.48 6.32
C TYR A 141 -18.10 -6.27 5.78
N TYR A 142 -16.78 -6.37 5.67
CA TYR A 142 -15.97 -5.29 5.17
C TYR A 142 -15.47 -5.57 3.77
N VAL A 143 -15.74 -4.62 2.89
CA VAL A 143 -15.03 -4.45 1.63
C VAL A 143 -14.11 -3.26 1.78
N VAL A 144 -12.85 -3.43 1.46
CA VAL A 144 -11.86 -2.35 1.55
C VAL A 144 -11.92 -1.51 0.29
N TYR A 145 -12.18 -0.23 0.46
CA TYR A 145 -12.13 0.77 -0.60
C TYR A 145 -10.94 1.70 -0.37
N VAL A 146 -10.24 2.06 -1.43
CA VAL A 146 -9.11 2.97 -1.36
C VAL A 146 -9.20 3.99 -2.48
N GLU A 147 -9.00 5.27 -2.15
CA GLU A 147 -8.91 6.34 -3.14
C GLU A 147 -7.71 7.25 -2.88
N ALA A 148 -7.16 7.79 -3.97
CA ALA A 148 -6.10 8.78 -3.89
C ALA A 148 -6.68 10.18 -3.64
N CYS A 149 -6.20 10.84 -2.60
CA CYS A 149 -6.60 12.20 -2.20
C CYS A 149 -5.40 13.15 -2.32
N PRO A 150 -5.10 13.65 -3.54
CA PRO A 150 -3.90 14.47 -3.77
C PRO A 150 -3.94 15.83 -3.06
N ASN A 151 -5.11 16.27 -2.66
CA ASN A 151 -5.33 17.51 -1.91
C ASN A 151 -5.56 17.27 -0.40
N GLY A 152 -5.39 15.99 0.04
CA GLY A 152 -5.73 15.59 1.39
C GLY A 152 -7.24 15.45 1.63
N LEU A 153 -7.58 15.24 2.88
CA LEU A 153 -8.94 15.20 3.45
C LEU A 153 -9.03 16.15 4.63
N ASP A 154 -10.24 16.44 5.10
CA ASP A 154 -10.45 17.25 6.30
C ASP A 154 -9.73 16.67 7.54
N VAL A 155 -9.66 15.34 7.62
CA VAL A 155 -8.98 14.61 8.71
C VAL A 155 -7.46 14.55 8.53
N ASN A 156 -6.96 14.69 7.31
CA ASN A 156 -5.53 14.73 6.97
C ASN A 156 -5.33 15.63 5.75
N PRO A 157 -4.82 16.85 5.92
CA PRO A 157 -4.65 17.80 4.81
C PRO A 157 -3.49 17.45 3.87
N ASN A 158 -2.68 16.44 4.19
CA ASN A 158 -1.57 16.04 3.35
C ASN A 158 -2.04 15.12 2.20
N PRO A 159 -1.36 15.13 1.05
CA PRO A 159 -1.62 14.17 -0.02
C PRO A 159 -1.50 12.74 0.47
N CYS A 160 -2.58 11.95 0.33
CA CYS A 160 -2.67 10.61 0.92
C CYS A 160 -3.55 9.67 0.08
N TRP A 161 -3.52 8.38 0.44
CA TRP A 161 -4.58 7.44 0.12
C TRP A 161 -5.51 7.33 1.32
N ALA A 162 -6.80 7.50 1.08
CA ALA A 162 -7.84 7.23 2.06
C ALA A 162 -8.28 5.77 1.95
N VAL A 163 -8.34 5.08 3.08
CA VAL A 163 -8.71 3.66 3.17
C VAL A 163 -9.97 3.54 4.01
N TYR A 164 -11.01 2.96 3.43
CA TYR A 164 -12.32 2.81 4.06
C TYR A 164 -12.65 1.32 4.23
N LEU A 165 -13.24 0.97 5.36
CA LEU A 165 -13.93 -0.30 5.55
C LEU A 165 -15.43 -0.08 5.33
N LEU A 166 -15.98 -0.69 4.28
CA LEU A 166 -17.37 -0.54 3.87
C LEU A 166 -18.20 -1.72 4.38
N TYR A 167 -19.43 -1.43 4.82
CA TYR A 167 -20.40 -2.43 5.28
C TYR A 167 -21.78 -2.29 4.61
#